data_cfe8cf1fb5c870ff7cd8b43400faab98
#
_entry.id   cfe8cf1fb5c870ff7cd8b43400faab98
#
_cell.length_a   1.000
_cell.length_b   1.000
_cell.length_c   1.000
_cell.angle_alpha   90.00
_cell.angle_beta   90.00
_cell.angle_gamma   90.00
#
_symmetry.space_group_name_H-M   'P 1'
#
loop_
_entity.id
_entity.type
_entity.pdbx_description
1 polymer ?
#
loop_
_entity_poly.entity_id
_entity_poly.type
_entity_poly.pdbx_seq_one_letter_code
_entity_poly.pdbx_strand_id
1 'polypeptide(L)'
;MPWKKDFTLSDEMSPSGIVWPAGKAAVSVVVDYSVPAGAEGIDEAAIAYARTVWGNAVSGGWLIDYLNAYGVKATFAVPLAMARAFPEIVRRAHADGHEIAAGSFAKEDVAGLSPDEERERIERTLSGLAELTGTRPEGWFTLPRTGDDYPGGSVSDATGELLLEAGCGYFGNSMADDIPHYW
;
A
#
# COMPACT_ATOMS: atom_id res chain seq x y z
N MET A 1 5.99 29.19 5.98
CA MET A 1 6.25 27.87 5.45
C MET A 1 6.89 28.04 4.08
N PRO A 2 8.17 27.66 3.89
CA PRO A 2 8.93 27.95 2.65
C PRO A 2 8.37 27.25 1.41
N TRP A 3 7.69 26.14 1.57
CA TRP A 3 7.15 25.33 0.49
C TRP A 3 5.88 25.92 -0.19
N LYS A 4 5.36 27.02 0.32
CA LYS A 4 4.22 27.70 -0.33
C LYS A 4 4.61 28.68 -1.43
N LYS A 5 5.89 28.85 -1.71
CA LYS A 5 6.30 30.00 -2.51
C LYS A 5 6.31 29.80 -4.01
N ASP A 6 6.52 28.64 -4.55
CA ASP A 6 6.74 28.54 -6.00
C ASP A 6 6.39 27.17 -6.58
N PHE A 7 5.22 26.62 -6.22
CA PHE A 7 4.64 25.55 -7.04
C PHE A 7 3.96 26.16 -8.29
N THR A 8 4.72 26.78 -9.12
CA THR A 8 4.45 26.75 -10.53
C THR A 8 4.98 25.41 -11.02
N LEU A 9 4.05 24.54 -11.43
CA LEU A 9 4.40 23.41 -12.30
C LEU A 9 5.22 24.01 -13.45
N SER A 10 6.55 23.88 -13.37
CA SER A 10 7.39 24.19 -14.52
C SER A 10 7.07 23.13 -15.57
N ASP A 11 7.08 23.50 -16.84
CA ASP A 11 6.96 22.56 -17.95
C ASP A 11 8.00 21.42 -17.88
N GLU A 12 9.05 21.58 -17.06
CA GLU A 12 10.09 20.61 -16.75
C GLU A 12 9.63 19.50 -15.78
N MET A 13 8.59 19.74 -14.95
CA MET A 13 8.00 18.75 -14.06
C MET A 13 6.83 18.00 -14.69
N SER A 14 6.32 18.49 -15.84
CA SER A 14 5.33 17.74 -16.61
C SER A 14 6.09 16.78 -17.52
N PRO A 15 6.05 15.45 -17.27
CA PRO A 15 6.68 14.51 -18.16
C PRO A 15 6.12 14.75 -19.56
N SER A 16 6.96 15.18 -20.49
CA SER A 16 6.55 15.40 -21.86
C SER A 16 6.02 14.08 -22.42
N GLY A 17 4.70 13.98 -22.59
CA GLY A 17 4.06 12.78 -23.13
C GLY A 17 2.95 12.16 -22.30
N ILE A 18 2.72 12.57 -21.06
CA ILE A 18 1.53 12.12 -20.32
C ILE A 18 0.34 12.93 -20.79
N VAL A 19 -0.49 12.29 -21.59
CA VAL A 19 -1.81 12.84 -21.97
C VAL A 19 -2.84 12.23 -21.04
N TRP A 20 -3.46 13.03 -20.18
CA TRP A 20 -4.57 12.58 -19.34
C TRP A 20 -5.73 12.15 -20.25
N PRO A 21 -6.16 10.88 -20.21
CA PRO A 21 -7.27 10.44 -21.05
C PRO A 21 -8.56 11.13 -20.61
N ALA A 22 -9.19 11.86 -21.51
CA ALA A 22 -10.56 12.37 -21.45
C ALA A 22 -11.03 13.14 -20.19
N GLY A 23 -10.19 13.30 -19.16
CA GLY A 23 -10.54 13.95 -17.89
C GLY A 23 -9.62 15.14 -17.58
N LYS A 24 -10.04 15.99 -16.68
CA LYS A 24 -9.26 17.13 -16.20
C LYS A 24 -8.53 16.84 -14.88
N ALA A 25 -8.83 15.71 -14.26
CA ALA A 25 -8.23 15.25 -12.99
C ALA A 25 -8.31 13.73 -12.88
N ALA A 26 -7.39 13.15 -12.12
CA ALA A 26 -7.45 11.77 -11.65
C ALA A 26 -7.51 11.76 -10.13
N VAL A 27 -8.28 10.84 -9.57
CA VAL A 27 -8.34 10.59 -8.12
C VAL A 27 -7.96 9.15 -7.89
N SER A 28 -6.92 8.92 -7.08
CA SER A 28 -6.55 7.61 -6.58
C SER A 28 -7.12 7.42 -5.19
N VAL A 29 -7.81 6.32 -4.98
CA VAL A 29 -8.33 5.92 -3.66
C VAL A 29 -7.49 4.76 -3.16
N VAL A 30 -6.71 4.99 -2.11
CA VAL A 30 -5.91 3.94 -1.47
C VAL A 30 -6.52 3.62 -0.11
N VAL A 31 -6.74 2.34 0.13
CA VAL A 31 -7.26 1.79 1.39
C VAL A 31 -6.11 1.13 2.13
N ASP A 32 -5.68 1.70 3.25
CA ASP A 32 -4.82 1.00 4.21
C ASP A 32 -5.63 -0.12 4.88
N TYR A 33 -5.46 -1.35 4.36
CA TYR A 33 -6.12 -2.53 4.91
C TYR A 33 -5.24 -3.19 5.97
N SER A 34 -4.99 -2.46 7.06
CA SER A 34 -4.14 -2.93 8.16
C SER A 34 -4.74 -2.59 9.53
N VAL A 35 -3.96 -2.86 10.56
CA VAL A 35 -4.26 -2.51 11.95
C VAL A 35 -3.10 -1.73 12.54
N PRO A 36 -3.29 -0.97 13.64
CA PRO A 36 -2.17 -0.36 14.35
C PRO A 36 -1.11 -1.40 14.71
N ALA A 37 0.14 -1.05 14.47
CA ALA A 37 1.29 -1.88 14.78
C ALA A 37 2.42 -1.04 15.38
N GLY A 38 3.23 -1.63 16.25
CA GLY A 38 4.48 -1.06 16.73
C GLY A 38 5.66 -1.42 15.81
N ALA A 39 6.90 -1.25 16.31
CA ALA A 39 8.11 -1.57 15.56
C ALA A 39 8.20 -3.06 15.15
N GLU A 40 7.69 -3.95 15.98
CA GLU A 40 7.69 -5.40 15.71
C GLU A 40 6.65 -5.83 14.66
N GLY A 41 5.78 -4.91 14.26
CA GLY A 41 4.73 -5.18 13.30
C GLY A 41 3.42 -5.67 13.91
N ILE A 42 2.55 -6.22 13.05
CA ILE A 42 1.23 -6.75 13.42
C ILE A 42 1.40 -8.11 14.10
N ASP A 43 0.94 -8.24 15.33
CA ASP A 43 0.94 -9.48 16.09
C ASP A 43 -0.44 -10.17 16.09
N GLU A 44 -0.47 -11.41 16.61
CA GLU A 44 -1.71 -12.19 16.71
C GLU A 44 -2.75 -11.54 17.62
N ALA A 45 -2.31 -10.85 18.70
CA ALA A 45 -3.22 -10.18 19.62
C ALA A 45 -3.90 -8.97 18.97
N ALA A 46 -3.16 -8.21 18.16
CA ALA A 46 -3.72 -7.10 17.37
C ALA A 46 -4.77 -7.62 16.37
N ILE A 47 -4.50 -8.75 15.72
CA ILE A 47 -5.45 -9.39 14.80
C ILE A 47 -6.67 -9.92 15.53
N ALA A 48 -6.48 -10.60 16.67
CA ALA A 48 -7.56 -11.22 17.44
C ALA A 48 -8.43 -10.22 18.22
N TYR A 49 -8.01 -8.96 18.30
CA TYR A 49 -8.78 -7.94 19.02
C TYR A 49 -10.17 -7.75 18.39
N ALA A 50 -11.21 -7.78 19.18
CA ALA A 50 -12.60 -7.80 18.70
C ALA A 50 -12.95 -6.64 17.74
N ARG A 51 -12.41 -5.43 17.98
CA ARG A 51 -12.59 -4.28 17.09
C ARG A 51 -11.89 -4.48 15.76
N THR A 52 -10.71 -5.10 15.75
CA THR A 52 -9.96 -5.47 14.55
C THR A 52 -10.74 -6.47 13.70
N VAL A 53 -11.23 -7.54 14.33
CA VAL A 53 -12.02 -8.56 13.64
C VAL A 53 -13.26 -7.95 13.02
N TRP A 54 -14.02 -7.14 13.78
CA TRP A 54 -15.21 -6.48 13.27
C TRP A 54 -14.87 -5.49 12.14
N GLY A 55 -13.86 -4.64 12.33
CA GLY A 55 -13.43 -3.64 11.36
C GLY A 55 -12.99 -4.26 10.04
N ASN A 56 -12.20 -5.32 10.08
CA ASN A 56 -11.65 -5.91 8.87
C ASN A 56 -12.60 -6.92 8.21
N ALA A 57 -13.25 -7.79 8.98
CA ALA A 57 -14.14 -8.80 8.41
C ALA A 57 -15.50 -8.21 7.99
N VAL A 58 -16.06 -7.28 8.75
CA VAL A 58 -17.41 -6.73 8.51
C VAL A 58 -17.34 -5.41 7.76
N SER A 59 -16.64 -4.42 8.32
CA SER A 59 -16.58 -3.09 7.70
C SER A 59 -15.76 -3.09 6.41
N GLY A 60 -14.77 -3.98 6.26
CA GLY A 60 -14.05 -4.19 5.00
C GLY A 60 -15.00 -4.64 3.88
N GLY A 61 -15.92 -5.55 4.19
CA GLY A 61 -16.98 -5.97 3.26
C GLY A 61 -17.92 -4.81 2.88
N TRP A 62 -18.35 -4.02 3.84
CA TRP A 62 -19.21 -2.84 3.58
C TRP A 62 -18.50 -1.77 2.75
N LEU A 63 -17.21 -1.56 2.98
CA LEU A 63 -16.43 -0.63 2.17
C LEU A 63 -16.39 -1.06 0.70
N ILE A 64 -16.16 -2.35 0.45
CA ILE A 64 -16.17 -2.91 -0.91
C ILE A 64 -17.55 -2.72 -1.55
N ASP A 65 -18.64 -3.02 -0.82
CA ASP A 65 -20.01 -2.80 -1.31
C ASP A 65 -20.25 -1.34 -1.68
N TYR A 66 -19.79 -0.43 -0.82
CA TYR A 66 -19.93 1.01 -1.05
C TYR A 66 -19.15 1.48 -2.28
N LEU A 67 -17.89 1.11 -2.40
CA LEU A 67 -17.08 1.43 -3.57
C LEU A 67 -17.71 0.90 -4.87
N ASN A 68 -18.18 -0.34 -4.85
CA ASN A 68 -18.85 -0.96 -5.99
C ASN A 68 -20.15 -0.24 -6.35
N ALA A 69 -20.96 0.16 -5.37
CA ALA A 69 -22.23 0.87 -5.60
C ALA A 69 -22.01 2.22 -6.31
N TYR A 70 -20.87 2.84 -6.12
CA TYR A 70 -20.52 4.11 -6.79
C TYR A 70 -19.60 3.93 -8.01
N GLY A 71 -19.28 2.69 -8.39
CA GLY A 71 -18.40 2.40 -9.53
C GLY A 71 -16.96 2.86 -9.31
N VAL A 72 -16.54 3.03 -8.06
CA VAL A 72 -15.19 3.46 -7.70
C VAL A 72 -14.29 2.23 -7.55
N LYS A 73 -13.15 2.22 -8.24
CA LYS A 73 -12.09 1.26 -7.98
C LYS A 73 -11.05 1.88 -7.05
N ALA A 74 -10.53 1.07 -6.15
CA ALA A 74 -9.54 1.46 -5.16
C ALA A 74 -8.36 0.49 -5.17
N THR A 75 -7.22 0.94 -4.69
CA THR A 75 -6.06 0.12 -4.38
C THR A 75 -6.10 -0.22 -2.89
N PHE A 76 -6.14 -1.50 -2.57
CA PHE A 76 -6.02 -1.98 -1.19
C PHE A 76 -4.56 -2.28 -0.89
N ALA A 77 -3.92 -1.50 -0.04
CA ALA A 77 -2.58 -1.74 0.47
C ALA A 77 -2.68 -2.75 1.63
N VAL A 78 -2.22 -3.98 1.39
CA VAL A 78 -2.50 -5.13 2.26
C VAL A 78 -1.19 -5.75 2.78
N PRO A 79 -0.90 -5.69 4.09
CA PRO A 79 0.13 -6.51 4.69
C PRO A 79 -0.19 -8.00 4.56
N LEU A 80 0.81 -8.84 4.29
CA LEU A 80 0.57 -10.28 4.15
C LEU A 80 -0.04 -10.90 5.41
N ALA A 81 0.32 -10.42 6.59
CA ALA A 81 -0.27 -10.86 7.85
C ALA A 81 -1.80 -10.64 7.86
N MET A 82 -2.27 -9.49 7.35
CA MET A 82 -3.70 -9.19 7.24
C MET A 82 -4.39 -10.03 6.18
N ALA A 83 -3.74 -10.25 5.03
CA ALA A 83 -4.27 -11.11 3.99
C ALA A 83 -4.47 -12.55 4.45
N ARG A 84 -3.57 -13.05 5.29
CA ARG A 84 -3.70 -14.40 5.91
C ARG A 84 -4.79 -14.46 6.96
N ALA A 85 -4.98 -13.39 7.72
CA ALA A 85 -6.02 -13.32 8.76
C ALA A 85 -7.42 -13.16 8.17
N PHE A 86 -7.57 -12.39 7.10
CA PHE A 86 -8.86 -12.06 6.47
C PHE A 86 -8.84 -12.33 4.96
N PRO A 87 -8.55 -13.56 4.52
CA PRO A 87 -8.34 -13.89 3.12
C PRO A 87 -9.58 -13.63 2.24
N GLU A 88 -10.78 -13.79 2.81
CA GLU A 88 -12.02 -13.63 2.04
C GLU A 88 -12.27 -12.18 1.62
N ILE A 89 -11.89 -11.21 2.46
CA ILE A 89 -12.04 -9.80 2.12
C ILE A 89 -11.06 -9.43 0.99
N VAL A 90 -9.81 -9.90 1.07
CA VAL A 90 -8.79 -9.63 0.06
C VAL A 90 -9.15 -10.27 -1.29
N ARG A 91 -9.60 -11.55 -1.27
CA ARG A 91 -10.09 -12.23 -2.49
C ARG A 91 -11.29 -11.50 -3.10
N ARG A 92 -12.23 -11.07 -2.26
CA ARG A 92 -13.39 -10.33 -2.70
C ARG A 92 -13.02 -9.00 -3.33
N ALA A 93 -12.18 -8.19 -2.68
CA ALA A 93 -11.70 -6.93 -3.23
C ALA A 93 -11.08 -7.15 -4.62
N HIS A 94 -10.21 -8.16 -4.77
CA HIS A 94 -9.60 -8.50 -6.05
C HIS A 94 -10.64 -8.96 -7.08
N ALA A 95 -11.55 -9.87 -6.72
CA ALA A 95 -12.59 -10.38 -7.61
C ALA A 95 -13.55 -9.28 -8.11
N ASP A 96 -13.82 -8.29 -7.26
CA ASP A 96 -14.63 -7.12 -7.59
C ASP A 96 -13.85 -6.06 -8.42
N GLY A 97 -12.59 -6.34 -8.77
CA GLY A 97 -11.77 -5.51 -9.66
C GLY A 97 -11.11 -4.32 -8.97
N HIS A 98 -10.94 -4.37 -7.65
CA HIS A 98 -10.02 -3.49 -6.94
C HIS A 98 -8.59 -4.03 -7.08
N GLU A 99 -7.62 -3.12 -7.04
CA GLU A 99 -6.22 -3.51 -7.00
C GLU A 99 -5.83 -3.99 -5.60
N ILE A 100 -5.01 -5.04 -5.54
CA ILE A 100 -4.32 -5.46 -4.33
C ILE A 100 -2.85 -5.09 -4.47
N ALA A 101 -2.41 -4.09 -3.73
CA ALA A 101 -1.00 -3.74 -3.57
C ALA A 101 -0.45 -4.34 -2.28
N ALA A 102 0.83 -4.65 -2.26
CA ALA A 102 1.49 -5.12 -1.05
C ALA A 102 1.66 -3.97 -0.04
N GLY A 103 1.41 -4.25 1.23
CA GLY A 103 1.55 -3.28 2.33
C GLY A 103 2.57 -3.76 3.37
N SER A 104 3.71 -4.31 2.97
CA SER A 104 4.70 -4.98 3.80
C SER A 104 4.33 -6.42 4.19
N PHE A 105 5.24 -7.12 4.88
CA PHE A 105 4.96 -8.46 5.40
C PHE A 105 3.99 -8.42 6.59
N ALA A 106 4.32 -7.65 7.61
CA ALA A 106 3.51 -7.47 8.82
C ALA A 106 3.52 -6.02 9.35
N LYS A 107 3.84 -5.04 8.50
CA LYS A 107 3.93 -3.63 8.89
C LYS A 107 5.03 -3.39 9.96
N GLU A 108 6.08 -4.18 9.89
CA GLU A 108 7.24 -4.13 10.78
C GLU A 108 8.23 -3.02 10.40
N ASP A 109 9.17 -2.74 11.32
CA ASP A 109 10.31 -1.87 11.03
C ASP A 109 11.34 -2.61 10.17
N VAL A 110 11.61 -2.09 8.99
CA VAL A 110 12.61 -2.65 8.07
C VAL A 110 13.94 -1.88 8.07
N ALA A 111 14.00 -0.71 8.72
CA ALA A 111 15.20 0.14 8.70
C ALA A 111 16.47 -0.53 9.26
N GLY A 112 16.30 -1.52 10.12
CA GLY A 112 17.41 -2.28 10.72
C GLY A 112 17.70 -3.62 10.06
N LEU A 113 16.96 -4.01 9.00
CA LEU A 113 17.16 -5.27 8.31
C LEU A 113 18.37 -5.21 7.37
N SER A 114 19.02 -6.35 7.17
CA SER A 114 19.94 -6.50 6.06
C SER A 114 19.19 -6.53 4.73
N PRO A 115 19.81 -6.16 3.61
CA PRO A 115 19.17 -6.23 2.30
C PRO A 115 18.65 -7.63 1.94
N ASP A 116 19.30 -8.70 2.39
CA ASP A 116 18.84 -10.06 2.12
C ASP A 116 17.59 -10.43 2.93
N GLU A 117 17.53 -10.02 4.19
CA GLU A 117 16.33 -10.20 5.04
C GLU A 117 15.14 -9.42 4.49
N GLU A 118 15.37 -8.19 4.05
CA GLU A 118 14.31 -7.37 3.46
C GLU A 118 13.84 -7.95 2.13
N ARG A 119 14.77 -8.39 1.26
CA ARG A 119 14.45 -9.08 0.00
C ARG A 119 13.57 -10.31 0.24
N GLU A 120 13.91 -11.14 1.22
CA GLU A 120 13.09 -12.31 1.57
C GLU A 120 11.68 -11.90 1.97
N ARG A 121 11.51 -10.84 2.78
CA ARG A 121 10.19 -10.34 3.22
C ARG A 121 9.38 -9.80 2.05
N ILE A 122 10.00 -9.05 1.15
CA ILE A 122 9.37 -8.54 -0.08
C ILE A 122 8.84 -9.72 -0.92
N GLU A 123 9.71 -10.68 -1.23
CA GLU A 123 9.34 -11.84 -2.05
C GLU A 123 8.24 -12.69 -1.40
N ARG A 124 8.32 -12.94 -0.11
CA ARG A 124 7.29 -13.68 0.63
C ARG A 124 5.95 -12.95 0.62
N THR A 125 5.97 -11.61 0.70
CA THR A 125 4.76 -10.80 0.67
C THR A 125 4.11 -10.86 -0.71
N LEU A 126 4.87 -10.57 -1.75
CA LEU A 126 4.36 -10.57 -3.12
C LEU A 126 3.86 -11.97 -3.55
N SER A 127 4.62 -13.02 -3.23
CA SER A 127 4.22 -14.40 -3.54
C SER A 127 2.98 -14.83 -2.76
N GLY A 128 2.92 -14.51 -1.46
CA GLY A 128 1.76 -14.88 -0.64
C GLY A 128 0.47 -14.16 -1.05
N LEU A 129 0.55 -12.91 -1.50
CA LEU A 129 -0.60 -12.21 -2.06
C LEU A 129 -0.98 -12.78 -3.45
N ALA A 130 0.02 -13.15 -4.26
CA ALA A 130 -0.22 -13.79 -5.54
C ALA A 130 -0.90 -15.17 -5.40
N GLU A 131 -0.50 -15.98 -4.43
CA GLU A 131 -1.16 -17.26 -4.11
C GLU A 131 -2.61 -17.06 -3.69
N LEU A 132 -2.90 -15.98 -2.97
CA LEU A 132 -4.25 -15.69 -2.49
C LEU A 132 -5.20 -15.19 -3.58
N THR A 133 -4.70 -14.34 -4.49
CA THR A 133 -5.51 -13.63 -5.50
C THR A 133 -5.37 -14.19 -6.91
N GLY A 134 -4.34 -14.97 -7.17
CA GLY A 134 -3.97 -15.40 -8.52
C GLY A 134 -3.20 -14.36 -9.33
N THR A 135 -2.92 -13.18 -8.76
CA THR A 135 -2.23 -12.07 -9.43
C THR A 135 -1.14 -11.52 -8.54
N ARG A 136 0.09 -11.42 -9.07
CA ARG A 136 1.20 -10.79 -8.33
C ARG A 136 0.94 -9.29 -8.22
N PRO A 137 1.05 -8.69 -7.01
CA PRO A 137 0.93 -7.25 -6.84
C PRO A 137 1.97 -6.48 -7.67
N GLU A 138 1.54 -5.41 -8.32
CA GLU A 138 2.42 -4.48 -9.03
C GLU A 138 2.87 -3.32 -8.14
N GLY A 139 2.08 -3.01 -7.11
CA GLY A 139 2.32 -1.91 -6.19
C GLY A 139 2.80 -2.36 -4.82
N TRP A 140 3.61 -1.51 -4.21
CA TRP A 140 4.02 -1.64 -2.82
C TRP A 140 3.75 -0.34 -2.06
N PHE A 141 3.22 -0.46 -0.83
CA PHE A 141 3.05 0.67 0.08
C PHE A 141 3.78 0.38 1.39
N THR A 142 4.46 1.38 1.92
CA THR A 142 4.84 1.36 3.34
C THR A 142 3.73 2.04 4.12
N LEU A 143 3.23 1.34 5.12
CA LEU A 143 2.10 1.81 5.93
C LEU A 143 2.59 2.33 7.28
N PRO A 144 2.09 3.48 7.76
CA PRO A 144 2.55 4.09 8.99
C PRO A 144 2.24 3.21 10.20
N ARG A 145 3.18 3.19 11.16
CA ARG A 145 3.05 2.49 12.44
C ARG A 145 2.73 3.48 13.56
N THR A 146 2.34 2.96 14.71
CA THR A 146 2.19 3.78 15.90
C THR A 146 3.56 4.30 16.35
N GLY A 147 3.70 5.62 16.37
CA GLY A 147 4.94 6.29 16.76
C GLY A 147 5.84 6.71 15.61
N ASP A 148 5.50 6.41 14.37
CA ASP A 148 6.21 6.98 13.22
C ASP A 148 5.98 8.49 13.14
N ASP A 149 7.08 9.25 12.95
CA ASP A 149 7.03 10.72 12.86
C ASP A 149 6.34 11.22 11.58
N TYR A 150 6.30 10.36 10.55
CA TYR A 150 5.72 10.67 9.25
C TYR A 150 4.67 9.62 8.86
N PRO A 151 3.69 9.99 8.04
CA PRO A 151 2.66 9.07 7.56
C PRO A 151 3.17 8.01 6.57
N GLY A 152 4.48 8.02 6.29
CA GLY A 152 5.11 7.03 5.44
C GLY A 152 5.57 5.81 6.18
N GLY A 153 5.51 4.75 6.35
CA GLY A 153 6.06 3.60 7.10
C GLY A 153 7.58 3.51 7.04
N SER A 154 8.11 2.40 7.52
CA SER A 154 9.55 2.17 7.56
C SER A 154 10.11 1.77 6.19
N VAL A 155 11.29 2.30 5.91
CA VAL A 155 12.11 1.95 4.74
C VAL A 155 13.56 1.81 5.17
N SER A 156 14.32 0.99 4.45
CA SER A 156 15.77 0.95 4.49
C SER A 156 16.37 1.70 3.30
N ASP A 157 17.67 1.88 3.28
CA ASP A 157 18.36 2.45 2.12
C ASP A 157 18.26 1.56 0.86
N ALA A 158 17.97 0.27 1.03
CA ALA A 158 17.88 -0.70 -0.05
C ALA A 158 16.44 -0.90 -0.58
N THR A 159 15.41 -0.46 0.16
CA THR A 159 14.00 -0.76 -0.14
C THR A 159 13.65 -0.48 -1.60
N GLY A 160 14.00 0.70 -2.12
CA GLY A 160 13.66 1.09 -3.49
C GLY A 160 14.26 0.16 -4.55
N GLU A 161 15.55 -0.16 -4.43
CA GLU A 161 16.22 -1.08 -5.35
C GLU A 161 15.65 -2.50 -5.27
N LEU A 162 15.39 -2.99 -4.06
CA LEU A 162 14.82 -4.31 -3.84
C LEU A 162 13.41 -4.46 -4.43
N LEU A 163 12.59 -3.42 -4.35
CA LEU A 163 11.26 -3.40 -4.95
C LEU A 163 11.34 -3.42 -6.49
N LEU A 164 12.28 -2.68 -7.08
CA LEU A 164 12.53 -2.72 -8.52
C LEU A 164 13.00 -4.11 -8.96
N GLU A 165 13.95 -4.72 -8.24
CA GLU A 165 14.40 -6.10 -8.49
C GLU A 165 13.24 -7.10 -8.42
N ALA A 166 12.32 -6.92 -7.47
CA ALA A 166 11.14 -7.74 -7.30
C ALA A 166 10.05 -7.51 -8.37
N GLY A 167 10.24 -6.52 -9.25
CA GLY A 167 9.34 -6.19 -10.35
C GLY A 167 8.14 -5.33 -9.95
N CYS A 168 8.21 -4.59 -8.84
CA CYS A 168 7.19 -3.62 -8.50
C CYS A 168 7.18 -2.45 -9.48
N GLY A 169 6.02 -2.09 -9.98
CA GLY A 169 5.82 -1.01 -10.93
C GLY A 169 5.68 0.38 -10.29
N TYR A 170 5.33 0.42 -9.01
CA TYR A 170 5.24 1.66 -8.24
C TYR A 170 5.40 1.44 -6.73
N PHE A 171 5.76 2.51 -6.04
CA PHE A 171 6.02 2.53 -4.62
C PHE A 171 5.37 3.74 -3.95
N GLY A 172 4.49 3.53 -2.99
CA GLY A 172 3.85 4.55 -2.18
C GLY A 172 4.44 4.59 -0.78
N ASN A 173 5.22 5.63 -0.46
CA ASN A 173 5.91 5.75 0.81
C ASN A 173 5.60 7.02 1.59
N SER A 174 5.23 8.11 0.94
CA SER A 174 5.12 9.38 1.64
C SER A 174 3.98 10.23 1.09
N MET A 175 3.64 11.26 1.88
CA MET A 175 2.76 12.35 1.47
C MET A 175 3.58 13.62 1.13
N ALA A 176 4.81 13.45 0.70
CA ALA A 176 5.71 14.57 0.42
C ALA A 176 5.26 15.37 -0.81
N ASP A 177 4.60 14.70 -1.74
CA ASP A 177 4.07 15.31 -2.96
C ASP A 177 2.76 14.63 -3.37
N ASP A 178 1.82 15.40 -3.90
CA ASP A 178 0.55 14.93 -4.46
C ASP A 178 0.59 14.87 -6.00
N ILE A 179 1.75 15.11 -6.60
CA ILE A 179 1.98 15.07 -8.03
C ILE A 179 2.69 13.76 -8.39
N PRO A 180 2.15 12.96 -9.33
CA PRO A 180 2.88 11.80 -9.84
C PRO A 180 4.21 12.20 -10.46
N HIS A 181 5.29 11.55 -10.08
CA HIS A 181 6.62 11.75 -10.64
C HIS A 181 7.30 10.42 -10.93
N TYR A 182 8.27 10.44 -11.84
CA TYR A 182 9.12 9.27 -12.11
C TYR A 182 10.34 9.27 -11.21
N TRP A 183 10.81 8.10 -10.91
CA TRP A 183 12.06 7.86 -10.19
C TRP A 183 13.26 7.95 -11.13
#